data_01c6b91398cbf8d4f914b587808303aa
#
_entry.id   01c6b91398cbf8d4f914b587808303aa
#
_cell.length_a   1.000
_cell.length_b   1.000
_cell.length_c   1.000
_cell.angle_alpha   90.00
_cell.angle_beta   90.00
_cell.angle_gamma   90.00
#
_symmetry.space_group_name_H-M   'P 1'
#
loop_
_entity.id
_entity.type
_entity.pdbx_description
1 polymer ?
#
loop_
_entity_poly.entity_id
_entity_poly.type
_entity_poly.pdbx_seq_one_letter_code
_entity_poly.pdbx_strand_id
1 'polypeptide(L)'
;MLTALLFSAAPVFAADGLIALKSSYSAKDTMNRFEDIAKQRGLNIFARIDHAAGAAKVGKSLRPTEVLIFGNPQGGTPLMECAQSAGIDLPLKALVWEDAQGQVWLGYNDPAYLGKRHEAADCPAVGGLGKALAGLAEAALAK
;
A
#
# COMPACT_ATOMS: atom_id res chain seq x y z
N MET A 1 -4.61 10.21 40.97
CA MET A 1 -4.48 9.04 40.08
C MET A 1 -4.94 9.45 38.69
N LEU A 2 -4.00 9.71 37.78
CA LEU A 2 -4.30 10.08 36.40
C LEU A 2 -4.27 8.79 35.55
N THR A 3 -5.45 8.34 35.12
CA THR A 3 -5.56 7.17 34.25
C THR A 3 -5.27 7.61 32.81
N ALA A 4 -4.10 7.24 32.30
CA ALA A 4 -3.75 7.47 30.90
C ALA A 4 -4.60 6.51 30.04
N LEU A 5 -5.55 7.04 29.29
CA LEU A 5 -6.23 6.30 28.22
C LEU A 5 -5.25 6.10 27.07
N LEU A 6 -4.77 4.89 26.91
CA LEU A 6 -4.08 4.45 25.72
C LEU A 6 -5.11 4.33 24.59
N PHE A 7 -5.16 5.33 23.71
CA PHE A 7 -5.88 5.23 22.44
C PHE A 7 -5.11 4.26 21.52
N SER A 8 -5.56 3.01 21.49
CA SER A 8 -5.18 2.08 20.45
C SER A 8 -5.83 2.55 19.15
N ALA A 9 -5.06 3.07 18.22
CA ALA A 9 -5.54 3.40 16.90
C ALA A 9 -5.80 2.10 16.14
N ALA A 10 -7.07 1.66 16.10
CA ALA A 10 -7.49 0.57 15.24
C ALA A 10 -7.28 0.98 13.76
N PRO A 11 -6.85 0.05 12.88
CA PRO A 11 -6.76 0.34 11.45
C PRO A 11 -8.16 0.69 10.93
N VAL A 12 -8.27 1.84 10.29
CA VAL A 12 -9.49 2.26 9.61
C VAL A 12 -9.46 1.62 8.22
N PHE A 13 -10.32 0.64 7.99
CA PHE A 13 -10.47 0.03 6.67
C PHE A 13 -11.29 0.98 5.79
N ALA A 14 -10.66 1.57 4.78
CA ALA A 14 -11.33 2.48 3.82
C ALA A 14 -12.12 1.70 2.74
N ALA A 15 -11.73 0.47 2.45
CA ALA A 15 -12.36 -0.45 1.50
C ALA A 15 -12.00 -1.89 1.87
N ASP A 16 -12.80 -2.85 1.39
CA ASP A 16 -12.52 -4.27 1.63
C ASP A 16 -11.12 -4.65 1.12
N GLY A 17 -10.32 -5.24 2.00
CA GLY A 17 -8.97 -5.67 1.70
C GLY A 17 -7.94 -4.55 1.56
N LEU A 18 -8.31 -3.29 1.79
CA LEU A 18 -7.36 -2.19 1.83
C LEU A 18 -6.86 -1.97 3.25
N ILE A 19 -5.57 -2.15 3.48
CA ILE A 19 -4.90 -1.74 4.71
C ILE A 19 -4.51 -0.28 4.55
N ALA A 20 -4.93 0.58 5.48
CA ALA A 20 -4.64 2.00 5.47
C ALA A 20 -4.00 2.43 6.80
N LEU A 21 -2.85 3.07 6.72
CA LEU A 21 -2.04 3.52 7.85
C LEU A 21 -1.86 5.03 7.79
N LYS A 22 -1.96 5.70 8.94
CA LYS A 22 -1.73 7.15 9.03
C LYS A 22 -0.25 7.47 8.85
N SER A 23 0.03 8.50 8.06
CA SER A 23 1.36 9.10 7.96
C SER A 23 1.41 10.44 8.69
N SER A 24 2.53 10.70 9.36
CA SER A 24 2.85 12.02 9.93
C SER A 24 3.60 12.91 8.95
N TYR A 25 3.92 12.42 7.76
CA TYR A 25 4.61 13.13 6.70
C TYR A 25 3.62 13.70 5.68
N SER A 26 4.08 14.63 4.84
CA SER A 26 3.31 15.06 3.67
C SER A 26 3.04 13.88 2.74
N ALA A 27 2.04 13.98 1.86
CA ALA A 27 1.75 12.94 0.88
C ALA A 27 2.98 12.66 -0.01
N LYS A 28 3.66 13.72 -0.45
CA LYS A 28 4.87 13.61 -1.28
C LYS A 28 6.00 12.91 -0.53
N ASP A 29 6.26 13.29 0.69
CA ASP A 29 7.34 12.69 1.49
C ASP A 29 7.01 11.24 1.84
N THR A 30 5.77 10.94 2.18
CA THR A 30 5.32 9.57 2.44
C THR A 30 5.61 8.66 1.23
N MET A 31 5.23 9.10 0.03
CA MET A 31 5.47 8.32 -1.19
C MET A 31 6.96 8.20 -1.51
N ASN A 32 7.74 9.28 -1.36
CA ASN A 32 9.18 9.25 -1.58
C ASN A 32 9.86 8.25 -0.64
N ARG A 33 9.51 8.29 0.64
CA ARG A 33 10.06 7.36 1.65
C ARG A 33 9.72 5.91 1.32
N PHE A 34 8.47 5.64 0.94
CA PHE A 34 8.06 4.29 0.56
C PHE A 34 8.82 3.78 -0.67
N GLU A 35 8.93 4.60 -1.70
CA GLU A 35 9.68 4.27 -2.92
C GLU A 35 11.16 3.99 -2.62
N ASP A 36 11.80 4.82 -1.80
CA ASP A 36 13.20 4.64 -1.43
C ASP A 36 13.42 3.34 -0.65
N ILE A 37 12.54 3.03 0.31
CA ILE A 37 12.58 1.76 1.06
C ILE A 37 12.38 0.56 0.13
N ALA A 38 11.43 0.63 -0.81
CA ALA A 38 11.20 -0.42 -1.79
C ALA A 38 12.46 -0.69 -2.63
N LYS A 39 13.10 0.37 -3.13
CA LYS A 39 14.37 0.28 -3.88
C LYS A 39 15.49 -0.33 -3.04
N GLN A 40 15.66 0.13 -1.80
CA GLN A 40 16.68 -0.40 -0.88
C GLN A 40 16.50 -1.90 -0.61
N ARG A 41 15.27 -2.39 -0.64
CA ARG A 41 14.94 -3.82 -0.48
C ARG A 41 14.97 -4.61 -1.78
N GLY A 42 15.46 -4.03 -2.87
CA GLY A 42 15.66 -4.70 -4.14
C GLY A 42 14.39 -4.88 -4.96
N LEU A 43 13.33 -4.12 -4.67
CA LEU A 43 12.10 -4.15 -5.45
C LEU A 43 12.21 -3.26 -6.69
N ASN A 44 11.61 -3.71 -7.78
CA ASN A 44 11.51 -2.93 -9.00
C ASN A 44 10.38 -1.92 -8.90
N ILE A 45 10.61 -0.70 -9.34
CA ILE A 45 9.56 0.32 -9.49
C ILE A 45 9.14 0.33 -10.95
N PHE A 46 7.88 -0.02 -11.22
CA PHE A 46 7.34 -0.08 -12.57
C PHE A 46 6.72 1.25 -13.00
N ALA A 47 6.01 1.90 -12.11
CA ALA A 47 5.38 3.19 -12.37
C ALA A 47 5.08 3.93 -11.05
N ARG A 48 5.04 5.24 -11.16
CA ARG A 48 4.52 6.14 -10.14
C ARG A 48 3.54 7.08 -10.82
N ILE A 49 2.27 7.04 -10.40
CA ILE A 49 1.18 7.73 -11.08
C ILE A 49 0.57 8.74 -10.13
N ASP A 50 0.65 10.02 -10.51
CA ASP A 50 0.03 11.13 -9.80
C ASP A 50 -1.39 11.36 -10.33
N HIS A 51 -2.38 10.87 -9.60
CA HIS A 51 -3.78 11.01 -9.96
C HIS A 51 -4.27 12.46 -9.83
N ALA A 52 -3.72 13.25 -8.90
CA ALA A 52 -4.06 14.66 -8.75
C ALA A 52 -3.59 15.47 -9.96
N ALA A 53 -2.37 15.20 -10.45
CA ALA A 53 -1.88 15.81 -11.68
C ALA A 53 -2.71 15.36 -12.90
N GLY A 54 -3.12 14.11 -12.95
CA GLY A 54 -4.04 13.61 -13.99
C GLY A 54 -5.38 14.33 -13.97
N ALA A 55 -5.96 14.53 -12.80
CA ALA A 55 -7.21 15.26 -12.64
C ALA A 55 -7.10 16.71 -13.16
N ALA A 56 -5.99 17.39 -12.84
CA ALA A 56 -5.75 18.76 -13.29
C ALA A 56 -5.74 18.88 -14.82
N LYS A 57 -5.21 17.88 -15.54
CA LYS A 57 -5.17 17.84 -17.00
C LYS A 57 -6.57 17.81 -17.64
N VAL A 58 -7.58 17.35 -16.93
CA VAL A 58 -8.98 17.29 -17.40
C VAL A 58 -9.86 18.32 -16.69
N GLY A 59 -9.26 19.36 -16.11
CA GLY A 59 -9.97 20.47 -15.48
C GLY A 59 -10.63 20.12 -14.15
N LYS A 60 -10.19 19.08 -13.47
CA LYS A 60 -10.68 18.65 -12.16
C LYS A 60 -9.66 18.92 -11.07
N SER A 61 -10.14 19.03 -9.83
CA SER A 61 -9.30 19.16 -8.65
C SER A 61 -9.42 17.93 -7.79
N LEU A 62 -8.29 17.32 -7.48
CA LEU A 62 -8.19 16.19 -6.57
C LEU A 62 -7.12 16.49 -5.53
N ARG A 63 -7.39 16.18 -4.26
CA ARG A 63 -6.35 16.22 -3.22
C ARG A 63 -5.20 15.28 -3.59
N PRO A 64 -4.00 15.46 -3.03
CA PRO A 64 -2.87 14.57 -3.28
C PRO A 64 -3.29 13.11 -3.25
N THR A 65 -3.08 12.41 -4.35
CA THR A 65 -3.41 11.00 -4.54
C THR A 65 -2.42 10.41 -5.53
N GLU A 66 -1.60 9.50 -5.07
CA GLU A 66 -0.51 8.95 -5.88
C GLU A 66 -0.39 7.45 -5.64
N VAL A 67 -0.19 6.67 -6.70
CA VAL A 67 0.04 5.23 -6.61
C VAL A 67 1.42 4.86 -7.11
N LEU A 68 2.10 3.99 -6.37
CA LEU A 68 3.34 3.35 -6.76
C LEU A 68 3.04 1.90 -7.14
N ILE A 69 3.52 1.48 -8.32
CA ILE A 69 3.42 0.10 -8.81
C ILE A 69 4.82 -0.49 -8.72
N PHE A 70 4.97 -1.55 -7.95
CA PHE A 70 6.27 -2.11 -7.60
C PHE A 70 6.21 -3.62 -7.34
N GLY A 71 7.35 -4.25 -7.30
CA GLY A 71 7.48 -5.66 -6.95
C GLY A 71 8.69 -6.32 -7.61
N ASN A 72 8.72 -7.63 -7.55
CA ASN A 72 9.67 -8.46 -8.28
C ASN A 72 9.07 -9.84 -8.59
N PRO A 73 9.64 -10.57 -9.57
CA PRO A 73 9.14 -11.90 -9.93
C PRO A 73 9.24 -12.91 -8.77
N GLN A 74 10.23 -12.79 -7.91
CA GLN A 74 10.39 -13.70 -6.77
C GLN A 74 9.25 -13.63 -5.77
N GLY A 75 8.62 -12.44 -5.62
CA GLY A 75 7.46 -12.26 -4.75
C GLY A 75 6.13 -12.58 -5.43
N GLY A 76 5.96 -12.16 -6.68
CA GLY A 76 4.69 -12.27 -7.40
C GLY A 76 4.43 -13.63 -8.04
N THR A 77 5.46 -14.26 -8.61
CA THR A 77 5.30 -15.54 -9.31
C THR A 77 4.70 -16.65 -8.43
N PRO A 78 5.14 -16.83 -7.17
CA PRO A 78 4.56 -17.89 -6.33
C PRO A 78 3.05 -17.73 -6.09
N LEU A 79 2.54 -16.50 -6.04
CA LEU A 79 1.10 -16.28 -5.92
C LEU A 79 0.37 -16.67 -7.21
N MET A 80 0.94 -16.36 -8.37
CA MET A 80 0.37 -16.74 -9.67
C MET A 80 0.47 -18.24 -9.95
N GLU A 81 1.45 -18.93 -9.39
CA GLU A 81 1.53 -20.40 -9.42
C GLU A 81 0.35 -21.03 -8.67
N CYS A 82 -0.08 -20.44 -7.57
CA CYS A 82 -1.30 -20.86 -6.87
C CYS A 82 -2.57 -20.51 -7.62
N ALA A 83 -2.62 -19.30 -8.19
CA ALA A 83 -3.77 -18.80 -8.94
C ALA A 83 -3.32 -17.80 -10.01
N GLN A 84 -3.31 -18.23 -11.25
CA GLN A 84 -2.84 -17.42 -12.38
C GLN A 84 -3.59 -16.09 -12.51
N SER A 85 -4.90 -16.09 -12.17
CA SER A 85 -5.72 -14.87 -12.18
C SER A 85 -5.25 -13.78 -11.22
N ALA A 86 -4.43 -14.11 -10.21
CA ALA A 86 -3.81 -13.12 -9.33
C ALA A 86 -2.92 -12.12 -10.09
N GLY A 87 -2.51 -12.45 -11.31
CA GLY A 87 -1.80 -11.53 -12.19
C GLY A 87 -2.51 -10.22 -12.46
N ILE A 88 -3.86 -10.16 -12.34
CA ILE A 88 -4.61 -8.89 -12.48
C ILE A 88 -4.32 -7.91 -11.33
N ASP A 89 -4.00 -8.42 -10.15
CA ASP A 89 -3.71 -7.63 -8.95
C ASP A 89 -2.20 -7.36 -8.78
N LEU A 90 -1.38 -7.94 -9.62
CA LEU A 90 0.07 -7.74 -9.63
C LEU A 90 0.48 -6.84 -10.82
N PRO A 91 1.58 -6.10 -10.71
CA PRO A 91 2.47 -5.95 -9.56
C PRO A 91 1.76 -5.36 -8.32
N LEU A 92 2.42 -5.41 -7.17
CA LEU A 92 1.92 -4.79 -5.94
C LEU A 92 1.79 -3.28 -6.11
N LYS A 93 0.94 -2.67 -5.30
CA LYS A 93 0.66 -1.23 -5.33
C LYS A 93 0.62 -0.67 -3.93
N ALA A 94 1.14 0.54 -3.78
CA ALA A 94 0.96 1.37 -2.59
C ALA A 94 0.30 2.68 -3.01
N LEU A 95 -0.75 3.07 -2.30
CA LEU A 95 -1.46 4.32 -2.51
C LEU A 95 -1.15 5.28 -1.38
N VAL A 96 -0.80 6.51 -1.71
CA VAL A 96 -0.71 7.60 -0.73
C VAL A 96 -1.75 8.64 -1.10
N TRP A 97 -2.55 9.06 -0.12
CA TRP A 97 -3.56 10.09 -0.34
C TRP A 97 -3.73 10.97 0.89
N GLU A 98 -4.21 12.18 0.66
CA GLU A 98 -4.64 13.11 1.71
C GLU A 98 -6.16 13.17 1.73
N ASP A 99 -6.77 12.94 2.89
CA ASP A 99 -8.23 12.98 3.04
C ASP A 99 -8.75 14.42 3.20
N ALA A 100 -10.08 14.55 3.31
CA ALA A 100 -10.73 15.85 3.43
C ALA A 100 -10.36 16.60 4.72
N GLN A 101 -9.84 15.93 5.74
CA GLN A 101 -9.37 16.49 7.00
C GLN A 101 -7.87 16.82 6.98
N GLY A 102 -7.19 16.62 5.85
CA GLY A 102 -5.75 16.84 5.73
C GLY A 102 -4.89 15.71 6.29
N GLN A 103 -5.49 14.57 6.67
CA GLN A 103 -4.74 13.41 7.11
C GLN A 103 -4.16 12.67 5.89
N VAL A 104 -2.87 12.40 5.94
CA VAL A 104 -2.19 11.59 4.94
C VAL A 104 -2.24 10.12 5.33
N TRP A 105 -2.54 9.26 4.36
CA TRP A 105 -2.66 7.82 4.48
C TRP A 105 -1.71 7.11 3.51
N LEU A 106 -1.17 6.00 3.96
CA LEU A 106 -0.46 5.02 3.13
C LEU A 106 -1.28 3.73 3.15
N GLY A 107 -1.69 3.27 1.97
CA GLY A 107 -2.51 2.06 1.85
C GLY A 107 -1.95 1.07 0.83
N TYR A 108 -2.31 -0.19 1.02
CA TYR A 108 -2.01 -1.28 0.10
C TYR A 108 -3.04 -2.40 0.22
N ASN A 109 -3.19 -3.19 -0.83
CA ASN A 109 -4.06 -4.36 -0.76
C ASN A 109 -3.46 -5.43 0.14
N ASP A 110 -4.27 -5.92 1.08
CA ASP A 110 -3.90 -7.04 1.93
C ASP A 110 -3.72 -8.31 1.08
N PRO A 111 -2.54 -8.94 1.07
CA PRO A 111 -2.33 -10.19 0.36
C PRO A 111 -3.29 -11.32 0.77
N ALA A 112 -3.75 -11.34 2.02
CA ALA A 112 -4.78 -12.29 2.46
C ALA A 112 -6.10 -12.08 1.71
N TYR A 113 -6.49 -10.85 1.47
CA TYR A 113 -7.66 -10.51 0.64
C TYR A 113 -7.46 -10.95 -0.82
N LEU A 114 -6.28 -10.70 -1.39
CA LEU A 114 -5.97 -11.13 -2.76
C LEU A 114 -6.01 -12.65 -2.89
N GLY A 115 -5.42 -13.38 -1.93
CA GLY A 115 -5.50 -14.83 -1.90
C GLY A 115 -6.93 -15.33 -1.88
N LYS A 116 -7.78 -14.75 -1.06
CA LYS A 116 -9.19 -15.09 -0.95
C LYS A 116 -9.97 -14.77 -2.23
N ARG A 117 -9.70 -13.61 -2.84
CA ARG A 117 -10.32 -13.18 -4.11
C ARG A 117 -10.10 -14.19 -5.24
N HIS A 118 -8.91 -14.79 -5.27
CA HIS A 118 -8.48 -15.71 -6.32
C HIS A 118 -8.58 -17.20 -5.92
N GLU A 119 -9.34 -17.51 -4.85
CA GLU A 119 -9.49 -18.88 -4.33
C GLU A 119 -8.16 -19.55 -3.98
N ALA A 120 -7.18 -18.75 -3.55
CA ALA A 120 -5.83 -19.15 -3.19
C ALA A 120 -5.46 -18.73 -1.75
N ALA A 121 -6.43 -18.75 -0.83
CA ALA A 121 -6.21 -18.33 0.56
C ALA A 121 -5.12 -19.16 1.27
N ASP A 122 -4.97 -20.42 0.89
CA ASP A 122 -3.97 -21.36 1.45
C ASP A 122 -2.60 -21.25 0.76
N CYS A 123 -2.44 -20.35 -0.20
CA CYS A 123 -1.16 -20.17 -0.91
C CYS A 123 -0.06 -19.71 0.05
N PRO A 124 1.06 -20.44 0.14
CA PRO A 124 2.16 -20.06 1.04
C PRO A 124 2.72 -18.67 0.81
N ALA A 125 2.62 -18.15 -0.42
CA ALA A 125 3.10 -16.81 -0.77
C ALA A 125 2.35 -15.67 -0.06
N VAL A 126 1.08 -15.87 0.32
CA VAL A 126 0.23 -14.85 0.93
C VAL A 126 0.84 -14.29 2.22
N GLY A 127 1.29 -15.18 3.12
CA GLY A 127 1.89 -14.77 4.39
C GLY A 127 3.19 -13.97 4.21
N GLY A 128 4.05 -14.39 3.29
CA GLY A 128 5.31 -13.72 2.98
C GLY A 128 5.10 -12.33 2.38
N LEU A 129 4.18 -12.20 1.43
CA LEU A 129 3.80 -10.91 0.83
C LEU A 129 3.21 -9.96 1.88
N GLY A 130 2.35 -10.47 2.77
CA GLY A 130 1.77 -9.68 3.86
C GLY A 130 2.84 -9.10 4.79
N LYS A 131 3.79 -9.92 5.21
CA LYS A 131 4.93 -9.47 6.04
C LYS A 131 5.82 -8.46 5.32
N ALA A 132 6.10 -8.68 4.04
CA ALA A 132 6.91 -7.78 3.24
C ALA A 132 6.26 -6.39 3.12
N LEU A 133 4.97 -6.32 2.79
CA LEU A 133 4.22 -5.06 2.67
C LEU A 133 4.11 -4.34 4.01
N ALA A 134 3.80 -5.05 5.09
CA ALA A 134 3.75 -4.46 6.43
C ALA A 134 5.12 -3.87 6.83
N GLY A 135 6.20 -4.58 6.57
CA GLY A 135 7.55 -4.10 6.83
C GLY A 135 7.95 -2.88 6.01
N LEU A 136 7.58 -2.81 4.73
CA LEU A 136 7.79 -1.63 3.88
C LEU A 136 7.03 -0.41 4.43
N ALA A 137 5.76 -0.59 4.77
CA ALA A 137 4.93 0.49 5.29
C ALA A 137 5.42 0.99 6.63
N GLU A 138 5.78 0.09 7.55
CA GLU A 138 6.35 0.44 8.86
C GLU A 138 7.63 1.25 8.71
N ALA A 139 8.56 0.82 7.86
CA ALA A 139 9.80 1.53 7.61
C ALA A 139 9.58 2.91 6.97
N ALA A 140 8.64 3.02 6.02
CA ALA A 140 8.31 4.30 5.38
C ALA A 140 7.67 5.30 6.34
N LEU A 141 6.87 4.82 7.31
CA LEU A 141 6.14 5.65 8.27
C LEU A 141 6.91 5.91 9.57
N ALA A 142 8.05 5.27 9.78
CA ALA A 142 8.87 5.47 10.97
C ALA A 142 9.30 6.94 11.12
N LYS A 143 9.36 7.42 12.39
CA LYS A 143 9.79 8.77 12.74
C LYS A 143 11.32 8.86 12.84
#